data_2576b4e3882e0dc67817fd8359106bde
#
_entry.id   2576b4e3882e0dc67817fd8359106bde
#
_cell.length_a   1.000
_cell.length_b   1.000
_cell.length_c   1.000
_cell.angle_alpha   90.00
_cell.angle_beta   90.00
_cell.angle_gamma   90.00
#
_symmetry.space_group_name_H-M   'P 1'
#
loop_
_entity.id
_entity.type
_entity.pdbx_description
1 polymer ?
#
loop_
_entity_poly.entity_id
_entity_poly.type
_entity_poly.pdbx_seq_one_letter_code
_entity_poly.pdbx_strand_id
1 'polypeptide(L)'
;MIEMDLIELNVNFLGDQILAVVAICWVNIWRGIPFFGISILAGLQAVPPELHEQAAIDGANKFQRFVNVTFPQIKGILMITSLLSIIWTFADFQLIYVLTKGGPANQTHIFGTYAYQIGLFGTEIGMAAAITLYMFPILAFFSIILL
;
A
#
# COMPACT_ATOMS: atom_id res chain seq x y z
N MET A 1 18.42 3.91 21.65
CA MET A 1 19.17 3.49 20.45
C MET A 1 20.59 4.05 20.44
N ILE A 2 20.81 5.31 20.82
CA ILE A 2 22.17 5.88 20.96
C ILE A 2 22.97 5.16 22.05
N GLU A 3 22.34 4.78 23.17
CA GLU A 3 22.96 4.04 24.27
C GLU A 3 23.40 2.61 23.93
N MET A 4 22.91 2.06 22.80
CA MET A 4 23.31 0.72 22.34
C MET A 4 24.34 0.79 21.18
N ASP A 5 24.96 1.93 20.92
CA ASP A 5 25.87 2.18 19.78
C ASP A 5 25.34 1.74 18.40
N LEU A 6 24.01 1.64 18.27
CA LEU A 6 23.36 1.29 17.01
C LEU A 6 23.26 2.48 16.06
N ILE A 7 23.41 3.71 16.56
CA ILE A 7 23.36 4.94 15.78
C ILE A 7 24.35 5.94 16.37
N GLU A 8 25.41 6.24 15.66
CA GLU A 8 26.49 7.15 16.10
C GLU A 8 26.09 8.64 16.08
N LEU A 9 25.00 9.00 15.41
CA LEU A 9 24.53 10.38 15.25
C LEU A 9 23.02 10.47 15.47
N ASN A 10 22.53 11.66 15.82
CA ASN A 10 21.09 11.97 15.85
C ASN A 10 20.51 11.93 14.42
N VAL A 11 20.07 10.76 14.01
CA VAL A 11 19.44 10.58 12.68
C VAL A 11 18.05 11.18 12.71
N ASN A 12 17.86 12.27 11.97
CA ASN A 12 16.55 12.85 11.77
C ASN A 12 15.82 12.12 10.63
N PHE A 13 15.11 11.05 10.97
CA PHE A 13 14.41 10.19 10.00
C PHE A 13 13.42 10.93 9.10
N LEU A 14 12.80 12.01 9.58
CA LEU A 14 11.84 12.78 8.82
C LEU A 14 12.44 14.05 8.19
N GLY A 15 13.68 14.38 8.53
CA GLY A 15 14.40 15.54 7.97
C GLY A 15 15.27 15.18 6.76
N ASP A 16 15.64 13.92 6.60
CA ASP A 16 16.32 13.41 5.40
C ASP A 16 15.31 12.98 4.36
N GLN A 17 15.57 13.29 3.07
CA GLN A 17 14.63 13.04 1.98
C GLN A 17 14.32 11.55 1.78
N ILE A 18 15.37 10.72 1.78
CA ILE A 18 15.23 9.27 1.54
C ILE A 18 14.60 8.59 2.76
N LEU A 19 15.10 8.94 3.96
CA LEU A 19 14.62 8.34 5.20
C LEU A 19 13.15 8.70 5.46
N ALA A 20 12.71 9.92 5.11
CA ALA A 20 11.32 10.32 5.24
C ALA A 20 10.39 9.47 4.37
N VAL A 21 10.76 9.24 3.10
CA VAL A 21 9.98 8.36 2.21
C VAL A 21 9.95 6.93 2.74
N VAL A 22 11.10 6.40 3.16
CA VAL A 22 11.19 5.05 3.73
C VAL A 22 10.33 4.93 5.00
N ALA A 23 10.36 5.93 5.88
CA ALA A 23 9.55 5.94 7.10
C ALA A 23 8.05 5.94 6.78
N ILE A 24 7.60 6.76 5.82
CA ILE A 24 6.21 6.80 5.35
C ILE A 24 5.79 5.43 4.77
N CYS A 25 6.60 4.85 3.89
CA CYS A 25 6.33 3.54 3.32
C CYS A 25 6.23 2.47 4.41
N TRP A 26 7.13 2.49 5.38
CA TRP A 26 7.10 1.55 6.50
C TRP A 26 5.83 1.65 7.34
N VAL A 27 5.41 2.87 7.70
CA VAL A 27 4.17 3.09 8.46
C VAL A 27 2.96 2.67 7.64
N ASN A 28 2.92 2.95 6.33
CA ASN A 28 1.83 2.53 5.45
C ASN A 28 1.75 1.00 5.35
N ILE A 29 2.88 0.31 5.19
CA ILE A 29 2.94 -1.16 5.19
C ILE A 29 2.46 -1.71 6.53
N TRP A 30 3.01 -1.22 7.64
CA TRP A 30 2.64 -1.67 8.99
C TRP A 30 1.13 -1.56 9.24
N ARG A 31 0.53 -0.45 8.84
CA ARG A 31 -0.91 -0.22 8.94
C ARG A 31 -1.74 -1.14 8.04
N GLY A 32 -1.20 -1.49 6.87
CA GLY A 32 -1.86 -2.37 5.89
C GLY A 32 -1.84 -3.86 6.27
N ILE A 33 -0.85 -4.31 7.06
CA ILE A 33 -0.65 -5.73 7.41
C ILE A 33 -1.92 -6.41 7.93
N PRO A 34 -2.69 -5.85 8.90
CA PRO A 34 -3.89 -6.50 9.41
C PRO A 34 -4.95 -6.73 8.32
N PHE A 35 -5.16 -5.75 7.44
CA PHE A 35 -6.12 -5.83 6.36
C PHE A 35 -5.76 -6.96 5.37
N PHE A 36 -4.51 -6.99 4.90
CA PHE A 36 -4.03 -8.06 4.03
C PHE A 36 -4.06 -9.42 4.74
N GLY A 37 -3.62 -9.48 5.99
CA GLY A 37 -3.58 -10.73 6.77
C GLY A 37 -4.97 -11.35 6.91
N ILE A 38 -5.97 -10.57 7.30
CA ILE A 38 -7.35 -11.05 7.45
C ILE A 38 -7.95 -11.44 6.10
N SER A 39 -7.74 -10.64 5.06
CA SER A 39 -8.27 -10.91 3.71
C SER A 39 -7.69 -12.19 3.12
N ILE A 40 -6.37 -12.39 3.24
CA ILE A 40 -5.70 -13.60 2.77
C ILE A 40 -6.15 -14.82 3.58
N LEU A 41 -6.25 -14.68 4.91
CA LEU A 41 -6.72 -15.77 5.77
C LEU A 41 -8.13 -16.20 5.42
N ALA A 42 -9.05 -15.24 5.20
CA ALA A 42 -10.41 -15.53 4.76
C ALA A 42 -10.42 -16.24 3.40
N GLY A 43 -9.57 -15.81 2.48
CA GLY A 43 -9.40 -16.48 1.18
C GLY A 43 -8.90 -17.91 1.30
N LEU A 44 -7.92 -18.15 2.16
CA LEU A 44 -7.38 -19.49 2.40
C LEU A 44 -8.41 -20.43 3.04
N GLN A 45 -9.24 -19.91 3.96
CA GLN A 45 -10.31 -20.70 4.59
C GLN A 45 -11.45 -21.05 3.64
N ALA A 46 -11.62 -20.29 2.57
CA ALA A 46 -12.63 -20.57 1.54
C ALA A 46 -12.21 -21.66 0.55
N VAL A 47 -10.94 -22.08 0.54
CA VAL A 47 -10.46 -23.16 -0.34
C VAL A 47 -10.95 -24.51 0.19
N PRO A 48 -11.75 -25.28 -0.61
CA PRO A 48 -12.21 -26.59 -0.18
C PRO A 48 -11.05 -27.57 0.08
N PRO A 49 -11.02 -28.27 1.24
CA PRO A 49 -9.95 -29.19 1.60
C PRO A 49 -9.83 -30.35 0.61
N GLU A 50 -10.93 -30.74 -0.02
CA GLU A 50 -10.99 -31.83 -1.01
C GLU A 50 -10.04 -31.58 -2.20
N LEU A 51 -9.83 -30.32 -2.60
CA LEU A 51 -8.92 -29.97 -3.69
C LEU A 51 -7.46 -30.27 -3.29
N HIS A 52 -7.12 -30.08 -2.02
CA HIS A 52 -5.78 -30.40 -1.51
C HIS A 52 -5.56 -31.92 -1.38
N GLU A 53 -6.62 -32.66 -1.01
CA GLU A 53 -6.59 -34.11 -0.93
C GLU A 53 -6.45 -34.73 -2.31
N GLN A 54 -7.22 -34.28 -3.30
CA GLN A 54 -7.12 -34.74 -4.70
C GLN A 54 -5.72 -34.49 -5.26
N ALA A 55 -5.17 -33.28 -5.09
CA ALA A 55 -3.83 -32.97 -5.54
C ALA A 55 -2.75 -33.80 -4.81
N ALA A 56 -3.01 -34.23 -3.56
CA ALA A 56 -2.10 -35.13 -2.85
C ALA A 56 -2.13 -36.55 -3.41
N ILE A 57 -3.31 -37.07 -3.78
CA ILE A 57 -3.48 -38.36 -4.44
C ILE A 57 -2.76 -38.36 -5.79
N ASP A 58 -2.82 -37.25 -6.54
CA ASP A 58 -2.11 -37.06 -7.82
C ASP A 58 -0.57 -36.90 -7.64
N GLY A 59 -0.05 -37.01 -6.40
CA GLY A 59 1.38 -36.94 -6.11
C GLY A 59 1.97 -35.53 -6.07
N ALA A 60 1.13 -34.48 -6.04
CA ALA A 60 1.61 -33.10 -5.97
C ALA A 60 2.30 -32.82 -4.62
N ASN A 61 3.51 -32.26 -4.67
CA ASN A 61 4.22 -31.78 -3.49
C ASN A 61 3.58 -30.49 -2.94
N LYS A 62 4.02 -30.04 -1.75
CA LYS A 62 3.44 -28.86 -1.07
C LYS A 62 3.49 -27.58 -1.93
N PHE A 63 4.59 -27.35 -2.65
CA PHE A 63 4.75 -26.19 -3.51
C PHE A 63 3.83 -26.27 -4.73
N GLN A 64 3.71 -27.43 -5.37
CA GLN A 64 2.80 -27.66 -6.49
C GLN A 64 1.33 -27.45 -6.06
N ARG A 65 0.94 -27.95 -4.89
CA ARG A 65 -0.40 -27.70 -4.32
C ARG A 65 -0.65 -26.21 -4.06
N PHE A 66 0.35 -25.51 -3.54
CA PHE A 66 0.22 -24.06 -3.35
C PHE A 66 0.00 -23.33 -4.69
N VAL A 67 0.83 -23.58 -5.70
CA VAL A 67 0.78 -22.88 -6.99
C VAL A 67 -0.44 -23.27 -7.82
N ASN A 68 -0.83 -24.55 -7.82
CA ASN A 68 -1.87 -25.07 -8.72
C ASN A 68 -3.26 -25.11 -8.09
N VAL A 69 -3.35 -25.13 -6.75
CA VAL A 69 -4.63 -25.19 -6.03
C VAL A 69 -4.87 -23.91 -5.23
N THR A 70 -4.00 -23.61 -4.25
CA THR A 70 -4.25 -22.50 -3.32
C THR A 70 -4.24 -21.14 -4.02
N PHE A 71 -3.15 -20.84 -4.73
CA PHE A 71 -2.95 -19.53 -5.33
C PHE A 71 -4.04 -19.15 -6.35
N PRO A 72 -4.47 -20.01 -7.27
CA PRO A 72 -5.57 -19.69 -8.19
C PRO A 72 -6.88 -19.39 -7.48
N GLN A 73 -7.20 -20.09 -6.39
CA GLN A 73 -8.42 -19.88 -5.60
C GLN A 73 -8.42 -18.53 -4.87
N ILE A 74 -7.27 -18.13 -4.29
CA ILE A 74 -7.18 -16.85 -3.56
C ILE A 74 -6.84 -15.66 -4.45
N LYS A 75 -6.47 -15.88 -5.73
CA LYS A 75 -6.05 -14.82 -6.66
C LYS A 75 -7.06 -13.67 -6.73
N GLY A 76 -8.35 -13.97 -6.83
CA GLY A 76 -9.40 -12.95 -6.88
C GLY A 76 -9.42 -12.06 -5.64
N ILE A 77 -9.29 -12.65 -4.45
CA ILE A 77 -9.23 -11.91 -3.19
C ILE A 77 -7.97 -11.03 -3.15
N LEU A 78 -6.82 -11.57 -3.56
CA LEU A 78 -5.57 -10.80 -3.63
C LEU A 78 -5.69 -9.60 -4.57
N MET A 79 -6.32 -9.76 -5.74
CA MET A 79 -6.51 -8.68 -6.71
C MET A 79 -7.41 -7.58 -6.15
N ILE A 80 -8.55 -7.93 -5.55
CA ILE A 80 -9.47 -6.97 -4.93
C ILE A 80 -8.81 -6.26 -3.73
N THR A 81 -8.15 -7.01 -2.85
CA THR A 81 -7.46 -6.46 -1.68
C THR A 81 -6.35 -5.49 -2.10
N SER A 82 -5.57 -5.85 -3.12
CA SER A 82 -4.53 -5.00 -3.67
C SER A 82 -5.10 -3.72 -4.30
N LEU A 83 -6.19 -3.83 -5.05
CA LEU A 83 -6.86 -2.67 -5.65
C LEU A 83 -7.36 -1.70 -4.58
N LEU A 84 -8.04 -2.21 -3.55
CA LEU A 84 -8.51 -1.38 -2.42
C LEU A 84 -7.35 -0.71 -1.70
N SER A 85 -6.25 -1.44 -1.47
CA SER A 85 -5.05 -0.89 -0.84
C SER A 85 -4.42 0.24 -1.68
N ILE A 86 -4.36 0.08 -3.00
CA ILE A 86 -3.88 1.14 -3.91
C ILE A 86 -4.77 2.38 -3.80
N ILE A 87 -6.10 2.22 -3.90
CA ILE A 87 -7.05 3.34 -3.80
C ILE A 87 -6.88 4.07 -2.47
N TRP A 88 -6.82 3.34 -1.35
CA TRP A 88 -6.65 3.94 -0.02
C TRP A 88 -5.30 4.64 0.14
N THR A 89 -4.22 4.06 -0.37
CA THR A 89 -2.88 4.67 -0.30
C THR A 89 -2.82 5.98 -1.10
N PHE A 90 -3.42 6.03 -2.30
CA PHE A 90 -3.49 7.27 -3.09
C PHE A 90 -4.36 8.35 -2.42
N ALA A 91 -5.41 7.94 -1.69
CA ALA A 91 -6.31 8.85 -0.97
C ALA A 91 -5.81 9.23 0.43
N ASP A 92 -4.69 8.69 0.89
CA ASP A 92 -4.24 8.82 2.28
C ASP A 92 -3.56 10.15 2.57
N PHE A 93 -4.34 11.20 2.56
CA PHE A 93 -3.89 12.54 2.95
C PHE A 93 -3.30 12.57 4.37
N GLN A 94 -3.96 11.89 5.30
CA GLN A 94 -3.67 12.02 6.74
C GLN A 94 -2.26 11.52 7.09
N LEU A 95 -1.85 10.39 6.53
CA LEU A 95 -0.54 9.80 6.81
C LEU A 95 0.60 10.76 6.47
N ILE A 96 0.60 11.30 5.26
CA ILE A 96 1.62 12.22 4.78
C ILE A 96 1.57 13.55 5.53
N TYR A 97 0.36 14.08 5.73
CA TYR A 97 0.19 15.37 6.38
C TYR A 97 0.65 15.37 7.84
N VAL A 98 0.38 14.28 8.58
CA VAL A 98 0.79 14.17 9.99
C VAL A 98 2.29 13.93 10.14
N LEU A 99 2.89 13.08 9.28
CA LEU A 99 4.30 12.72 9.39
C LEU A 99 5.24 13.80 8.87
N THR A 100 4.97 14.35 7.68
CA THR A 100 5.95 15.20 6.97
C THR A 100 5.36 16.49 6.42
N LYS A 101 4.05 16.63 6.33
CA LYS A 101 3.35 17.73 5.64
C LYS A 101 3.82 17.93 4.20
N GLY A 102 4.33 16.85 3.56
CA GLY A 102 4.92 16.90 2.22
C GLY A 102 6.43 17.11 2.18
N GLY A 103 7.08 17.44 3.31
CA GLY A 103 8.54 17.64 3.42
C GLY A 103 9.35 16.35 3.56
N PRO A 104 10.69 16.42 3.58
CA PRO A 104 11.47 17.60 3.26
C PRO A 104 11.47 17.93 1.76
N ALA A 105 11.72 19.19 1.43
CA ALA A 105 11.84 19.68 0.05
C ALA A 105 10.66 19.28 -0.88
N ASN A 106 9.43 19.16 -0.36
CA ASN A 106 8.21 18.76 -1.07
C ASN A 106 8.26 17.35 -1.71
N GLN A 107 9.17 16.47 -1.28
CA GLN A 107 9.37 15.17 -1.92
C GLN A 107 8.41 14.08 -1.45
N THR A 108 7.69 14.30 -0.35
CA THR A 108 6.74 13.31 0.18
C THR A 108 5.29 13.67 -0.12
N HIS A 109 5.04 14.67 -0.96
CA HIS A 109 3.67 14.98 -1.37
C HIS A 109 3.04 13.85 -2.20
N ILE A 110 1.80 13.55 -1.88
CA ILE A 110 0.87 12.84 -2.75
C ILE A 110 -0.10 13.83 -3.36
N PHE A 111 -0.91 13.42 -4.34
CA PHE A 111 -1.87 14.30 -5.01
C PHE A 111 -2.75 15.08 -4.01
N GLY A 112 -3.27 14.41 -2.97
CA GLY A 112 -4.13 15.04 -1.95
C GLY A 112 -3.42 16.11 -1.13
N THR A 113 -2.20 15.85 -0.64
CA THR A 113 -1.44 16.81 0.17
C THR A 113 -0.92 17.98 -0.69
N TYR A 114 -0.57 17.71 -1.94
CA TYR A 114 -0.12 18.75 -2.86
C TYR A 114 -1.27 19.65 -3.29
N ALA A 115 -2.43 19.09 -3.63
CA ALA A 115 -3.64 19.86 -3.93
C ALA A 115 -4.08 20.71 -2.73
N TYR A 116 -3.99 20.17 -1.50
CA TYR A 116 -4.26 20.90 -0.28
C TYR A 116 -3.34 22.12 -0.13
N GLN A 117 -2.04 21.93 -0.35
CA GLN A 117 -1.06 23.01 -0.25
C GLN A 117 -1.33 24.12 -1.27
N ILE A 118 -1.58 23.78 -2.53
CA ILE A 118 -1.83 24.77 -3.58
C ILE A 118 -3.20 25.44 -3.40
N GLY A 119 -4.23 24.67 -3.08
CA GLY A 119 -5.60 25.17 -2.98
C GLY A 119 -5.84 26.06 -1.77
N LEU A 120 -5.34 25.67 -0.59
CA LEU A 120 -5.61 26.42 0.65
C LEU A 120 -4.52 27.42 1.00
N PHE A 121 -3.24 27.08 0.81
CA PHE A 121 -2.16 28.04 1.09
C PHE A 121 -1.81 28.90 -0.13
N GLY A 122 -1.89 28.34 -1.34
CA GLY A 122 -1.68 29.08 -2.59
C GLY A 122 -2.90 29.84 -3.09
N THR A 123 -4.09 29.60 -2.50
CA THR A 123 -5.38 30.18 -2.93
C THR A 123 -5.78 29.85 -4.38
N GLU A 124 -5.17 28.83 -4.98
CA GLU A 124 -5.40 28.41 -6.36
C GLU A 124 -6.33 27.19 -6.42
N ILE A 125 -7.60 27.36 -6.10
CA ILE A 125 -8.59 26.26 -6.01
C ILE A 125 -8.73 25.51 -7.34
N GLY A 126 -8.68 26.23 -8.49
CA GLY A 126 -8.75 25.61 -9.81
C GLY A 126 -7.57 24.66 -10.10
N MET A 127 -6.35 25.06 -9.72
CA MET A 127 -5.16 24.22 -9.85
C MET A 127 -5.23 23.00 -8.93
N ALA A 128 -5.69 23.19 -7.70
CA ALA A 128 -5.87 22.07 -6.75
C ALA A 128 -6.89 21.04 -7.28
N ALA A 129 -7.99 21.51 -7.85
CA ALA A 129 -8.98 20.64 -8.49
C ALA A 129 -8.39 19.86 -9.68
N ALA A 130 -7.58 20.52 -10.52
CA ALA A 130 -6.90 19.88 -11.62
C ALA A 130 -5.93 18.77 -11.15
N ILE A 131 -5.16 19.03 -10.09
CA ILE A 131 -4.23 18.05 -9.50
C ILE A 131 -4.97 16.81 -9.02
N THR A 132 -6.09 16.98 -8.30
CA THR A 132 -6.89 15.83 -7.81
C THR A 132 -7.53 15.06 -8.96
N LEU A 133 -7.89 15.73 -10.05
CA LEU A 133 -8.48 15.09 -11.23
C LEU A 133 -7.49 14.14 -11.93
N TYR A 134 -6.19 14.44 -11.91
CA TYR A 134 -5.16 13.54 -12.45
C TYR A 134 -5.07 12.20 -11.72
N MET A 135 -5.54 12.12 -10.49
CA MET A 135 -5.58 10.86 -9.76
C MET A 135 -6.58 9.86 -10.36
N PHE A 136 -7.67 10.36 -10.95
CA PHE A 136 -8.73 9.52 -11.50
C PHE A 136 -8.26 8.58 -12.62
N PRO A 137 -7.59 9.03 -13.70
CA PRO A 137 -7.13 8.13 -14.76
C PRO A 137 -6.09 7.12 -14.26
N ILE A 138 -5.27 7.47 -13.28
CA ILE A 138 -4.29 6.55 -12.68
C ILE A 138 -5.01 5.41 -11.95
N LEU A 139 -5.98 5.75 -11.11
CA LEU A 139 -6.77 4.74 -10.38
C LEU A 139 -7.63 3.89 -11.32
N ALA A 140 -8.22 4.49 -12.36
CA ALA A 140 -8.95 3.76 -13.39
C ALA A 140 -8.06 2.75 -14.12
N PHE A 141 -6.82 3.12 -14.45
CA PHE A 141 -5.84 2.25 -15.08
C PHE A 141 -5.51 1.03 -14.19
N PHE A 142 -5.22 1.25 -12.91
CA PHE A 142 -4.97 0.16 -11.97
C PHE A 142 -6.21 -0.73 -11.78
N SER A 143 -7.41 -0.14 -11.74
CA SER A 143 -8.66 -0.88 -11.64
C SER A 143 -8.87 -1.82 -12.84
N ILE A 144 -8.62 -1.34 -14.06
CA ILE A 144 -8.77 -2.13 -15.29
C ILE A 144 -7.74 -3.27 -15.37
N ILE A 145 -6.51 -3.06 -14.87
CA ILE A 145 -5.46 -4.09 -14.92
C ILE A 145 -5.71 -5.18 -13.88
N LEU A 146 -6.23 -4.83 -12.70
CA LEU A 146 -6.40 -5.76 -11.59
C LEU A 146 -7.73 -6.51 -11.60
N LEU A 147 -8.73 -6.00 -12.28
CA LEU A 147 -10.03 -6.67 -12.46
C LEU A 147 -10.13 -7.41 -13.80
#